data_f510db711ecab8f58e8516ab0343c96b
#
_entry.id   f510db711ecab8f58e8516ab0343c96b
#
_cell.length_a   1.000
_cell.length_b   1.000
_cell.length_c   1.000
_cell.angle_alpha   90.00
_cell.angle_beta   90.00
_cell.angle_gamma   90.00
#
_symmetry.space_group_name_H-M   'P 1'
#
loop_
_entity.id
_entity.type
_entity.pdbx_description
1 polymer ?
#
loop_
_entity_poly.entity_id
_entity_poly.type
_entity_poly.pdbx_seq_one_letter_code
_entity_poly.pdbx_strand_id
1 'polypeptide(L)'
;MFMSIASFWEMAIKESLGKLQLPVTIKKLMEDCTEYEFSILPINGMHLNRIKNIPFIHRDPFDRILICQAQEEDLTIVTVDSNIVKYDVKTIWDSEQTQ
;
A
#
# COMPACT_ATOMS: atom_id res chain seq x y z
N MET A 1 11.68 5.47 3.93
CA MET A 1 10.45 5.29 3.14
C MET A 1 10.05 3.82 3.15
N PHE A 2 8.76 3.55 3.21
CA PHE A 2 8.25 2.18 3.37
C PHE A 2 7.44 1.73 2.16
N MET A 3 7.57 0.44 1.83
CA MET A 3 6.66 -0.28 0.94
C MET A 3 5.96 -1.34 1.78
N SER A 4 4.63 -1.39 1.73
CA SER A 4 3.88 -2.41 2.46
C SER A 4 4.04 -3.77 1.80
N ILE A 5 4.13 -4.82 2.63
CA ILE A 5 4.07 -6.19 2.13
C ILE A 5 2.76 -6.45 1.38
N ALA A 6 1.70 -5.73 1.72
CA ALA A 6 0.42 -5.83 1.01
C ALA A 6 0.54 -5.43 -0.46
N SER A 7 1.39 -4.45 -0.77
CA SER A 7 1.61 -4.02 -2.15
C SER A 7 2.27 -5.12 -2.97
N PHE A 8 3.23 -5.82 -2.40
CA PHE A 8 3.88 -6.95 -3.09
C PHE A 8 2.92 -8.14 -3.22
N TRP A 9 2.08 -8.36 -2.23
CA TRP A 9 1.04 -9.38 -2.29
C TRP A 9 0.06 -9.09 -3.42
N GLU A 10 -0.40 -7.85 -3.54
CA GLU A 10 -1.28 -7.45 -4.63
C GLU A 10 -0.62 -7.67 -5.99
N MET A 11 0.65 -7.29 -6.14
CA MET A 11 1.41 -7.52 -7.37
C MET A 11 1.47 -9.01 -7.71
N ALA A 12 1.70 -9.86 -6.72
CA ALA A 12 1.77 -11.31 -6.93
C ALA A 12 0.45 -11.86 -7.45
N ILE A 13 -0.66 -11.42 -6.88
CA ILE A 13 -1.99 -11.85 -7.33
C ILE A 13 -2.24 -11.39 -8.77
N LYS A 14 -1.96 -10.13 -9.08
CA LYS A 14 -2.18 -9.59 -10.42
C LYS A 14 -1.30 -10.29 -11.45
N GLU A 15 -0.06 -10.58 -11.09
CA GLU A 15 0.83 -11.33 -11.98
C GLU A 15 0.30 -12.73 -12.25
N SER A 16 -0.20 -13.42 -11.22
CA SER A 16 -0.76 -14.76 -11.38
C SER A 16 -2.00 -14.77 -12.27
N LEU A 17 -2.72 -13.67 -12.34
CA LEU A 17 -3.92 -13.51 -13.16
C LEU A 17 -3.61 -12.98 -14.57
N GLY A 18 -2.34 -12.76 -14.89
CA GLY A 18 -1.94 -12.19 -16.18
C GLY A 18 -2.27 -10.71 -16.35
N LYS A 19 -2.59 -10.01 -15.26
CA LYS A 19 -2.94 -8.59 -15.29
C LYS A 19 -1.74 -7.67 -15.08
N LEU A 20 -0.60 -8.23 -14.71
CA LEU A 20 0.62 -7.50 -14.45
C LEU A 20 1.78 -8.35 -14.92
N GLN A 21 2.73 -7.74 -15.61
CA GLN A 21 3.95 -8.40 -16.05
C GLN A 21 5.13 -7.64 -15.47
N LEU A 22 5.89 -8.32 -14.60
CA LEU A 22 7.07 -7.74 -13.96
C LEU A 22 8.32 -8.21 -14.72
N PRO A 23 9.33 -7.32 -14.86
CA PRO A 23 10.59 -7.68 -15.52
C PRO A 23 11.48 -8.59 -14.67
N VAL A 24 11.19 -8.68 -13.38
CA VAL A 24 11.93 -9.50 -12.40
C VAL A 24 10.93 -10.23 -11.50
N THR A 25 11.42 -11.19 -10.73
CA THR A 25 10.56 -11.84 -9.73
C THR A 25 10.20 -10.86 -8.61
N ILE A 26 9.10 -11.13 -7.93
CA ILE A 26 8.71 -10.32 -6.76
C ILE A 26 9.78 -10.36 -5.68
N LYS A 27 10.39 -11.53 -5.46
CA LYS A 27 11.48 -11.66 -4.51
C LYS A 27 12.63 -10.71 -4.85
N LYS A 28 13.01 -10.64 -6.12
CA LYS A 28 14.07 -9.74 -6.58
C LYS A 28 13.67 -8.28 -6.41
N LEU A 29 12.42 -7.95 -6.72
CA LEU A 29 11.89 -6.61 -6.55
C LEU A 29 11.96 -6.16 -5.08
N MET A 30 11.62 -7.04 -4.15
CA MET A 30 11.72 -6.77 -2.72
C MET A 30 13.17 -6.53 -2.28
N GLU A 31 14.10 -7.35 -2.79
CA GLU A 31 15.52 -7.17 -2.51
C GLU A 31 16.02 -5.83 -3.05
N ASP A 32 15.61 -5.45 -4.26
CA ASP A 32 15.99 -4.18 -4.86
C ASP A 32 15.45 -2.99 -4.05
N CYS A 33 14.22 -3.08 -3.58
CA CYS A 33 13.64 -2.04 -2.72
C CYS A 33 14.49 -1.81 -1.48
N THR A 34 14.97 -2.87 -0.86
CA THR A 34 15.83 -2.78 0.32
C THR A 34 17.15 -2.10 -0.01
N GLU A 35 17.75 -2.41 -1.16
CA GLU A 35 18.98 -1.77 -1.62
C GLU A 35 18.80 -0.27 -1.87
N TYR A 36 17.63 0.17 -2.31
CA TYR A 36 17.31 1.58 -2.55
C TYR A 36 16.71 2.27 -1.33
N GLU A 37 17.00 1.76 -0.14
CA GLU A 37 16.61 2.36 1.16
C GLU A 37 15.11 2.36 1.43
N PHE A 38 14.34 1.54 0.75
CA PHE A 38 12.97 1.27 1.13
C PHE A 38 12.93 0.16 2.17
N SER A 39 12.23 0.39 3.26
CA SER A 39 11.93 -0.67 4.22
C SER A 39 10.61 -1.31 3.86
N ILE A 40 10.52 -2.62 4.01
CA ILE A 40 9.28 -3.35 3.79
C ILE A 40 8.50 -3.39 5.09
N LEU A 41 7.28 -2.86 5.06
CA LEU A 41 6.40 -2.80 6.23
C LEU A 41 5.55 -4.07 6.29
N PRO A 42 5.76 -4.93 7.29
CA PRO A 42 4.93 -6.12 7.43
C PRO A 42 3.55 -5.79 7.98
N ILE A 43 2.59 -6.68 7.71
CA ILE A 43 1.26 -6.60 8.29
C ILE A 43 1.30 -7.29 9.65
N ASN A 44 0.77 -6.62 10.69
CA ASN A 44 0.69 -7.18 12.03
C ASN A 44 -0.74 -7.14 12.57
N GLY A 45 -0.91 -7.68 13.80
CA GLY A 45 -2.23 -7.77 14.40
C GLY A 45 -2.90 -6.42 14.68
N MET A 46 -2.12 -5.39 14.96
CA MET A 46 -2.68 -4.04 15.17
C MET A 46 -3.28 -3.49 13.88
N HIS A 47 -2.60 -3.71 12.75
CA HIS A 47 -3.14 -3.33 11.45
C HIS A 47 -4.46 -4.04 11.16
N LEU A 48 -4.50 -5.35 11.37
CA LEU A 48 -5.69 -6.16 11.13
C LEU A 48 -6.83 -5.76 12.05
N ASN A 49 -6.51 -5.41 13.30
CA ASN A 49 -7.52 -5.00 14.25
C ASN A 49 -8.21 -3.69 13.83
N ARG A 50 -7.49 -2.78 13.18
CA ARG A 50 -8.06 -1.53 12.69
C ARG A 50 -9.01 -1.73 11.51
N ILE A 51 -8.81 -2.77 10.72
CA ILE A 51 -9.53 -2.92 9.44
C ILE A 51 -11.04 -3.00 9.63
N LYS A 52 -11.50 -3.57 10.73
CA LYS A 52 -12.94 -3.68 11.03
C LYS A 52 -13.56 -2.35 11.48
N ASN A 53 -12.73 -1.37 11.82
CA ASN A 53 -13.19 -0.10 12.41
C ASN A 53 -13.06 1.09 11.45
N ILE A 54 -12.40 0.94 10.31
CA ILE A 54 -12.31 2.03 9.34
C ILE A 54 -13.59 2.10 8.50
N PRO A 55 -13.99 3.31 8.06
CA PRO A 55 -15.14 3.46 7.18
C PRO A 55 -14.98 2.68 5.88
N PHE A 56 -16.09 2.17 5.34
CA PHE A 56 -16.08 1.42 4.09
C PHE A 56 -16.22 2.38 2.90
N ILE A 57 -15.22 3.23 2.69
CA ILE A 57 -15.16 4.17 1.58
C ILE A 57 -14.53 3.51 0.35
N HIS A 58 -13.43 2.80 0.56
CA HIS A 58 -12.70 2.09 -0.49
C HIS A 58 -13.02 0.59 -0.38
N ARG A 59 -13.25 -0.05 -1.53
CA ARG A 59 -13.58 -1.49 -1.56
C ARG A 59 -12.35 -2.38 -1.66
N ASP A 60 -11.24 -1.84 -2.14
CA ASP A 60 -10.02 -2.61 -2.35
C ASP A 60 -9.41 -2.97 -0.99
N PRO A 61 -9.33 -4.26 -0.63
CA PRO A 61 -8.79 -4.68 0.66
C PRO A 61 -7.31 -4.32 0.82
N PHE A 62 -6.55 -4.28 -0.27
CA PHE A 62 -5.13 -3.91 -0.18
C PHE A 62 -4.97 -2.44 0.19
N ASP A 63 -5.77 -1.56 -0.41
CA ASP A 63 -5.73 -0.14 -0.06
C ASP A 63 -6.25 0.09 1.36
N ARG A 64 -7.25 -0.67 1.78
CA ARG A 64 -7.77 -0.58 3.15
C ARG A 64 -6.71 -0.96 4.18
N ILE A 65 -5.92 -2.01 3.94
CA ILE A 65 -4.85 -2.38 4.87
C ILE A 65 -3.72 -1.35 4.87
N LEU A 66 -3.42 -0.73 3.72
CA LEU A 66 -2.45 0.37 3.66
C LEU A 66 -2.87 1.54 4.55
N ILE A 67 -4.15 1.89 4.54
CA ILE A 67 -4.70 2.95 5.39
C ILE A 67 -4.52 2.59 6.86
N CYS A 68 -4.84 1.35 7.24
CA CYS A 68 -4.67 0.87 8.61
C CYS A 68 -3.21 0.93 9.06
N GLN A 69 -2.28 0.53 8.19
CA GLN A 69 -0.85 0.61 8.47
C GLN A 69 -0.40 2.04 8.69
N ALA A 70 -0.83 2.95 7.80
CA ALA A 70 -0.46 4.35 7.91
C ALA A 70 -0.99 4.99 9.19
N GLN A 71 -2.22 4.66 9.60
CA GLN A 71 -2.79 5.16 10.84
C GLN A 71 -2.04 4.63 12.06
N GLU A 72 -1.78 3.32 12.08
CA GLU A 72 -1.14 2.69 13.23
C GLU A 72 0.32 3.11 13.40
N GLU A 73 1.04 3.24 12.28
CA GLU A 73 2.46 3.56 12.29
C GLU A 73 2.73 5.08 12.15
N ASP A 74 1.68 5.88 12.09
CA ASP A 74 1.75 7.33 11.90
C ASP A 74 2.56 7.71 10.64
N LEU A 75 2.21 7.07 9.53
CA LEU A 75 2.86 7.27 8.25
C LEU A 75 1.99 8.10 7.31
N THR A 76 2.65 8.77 6.37
CA THR A 76 1.97 9.52 5.31
C THR A 76 1.91 8.66 4.05
N ILE A 77 0.73 8.59 3.42
CA ILE A 77 0.54 7.86 2.17
C ILE A 77 0.73 8.81 1.01
N VAL A 78 1.59 8.44 0.06
CA VAL A 78 1.70 9.12 -1.23
C VAL A 78 0.72 8.44 -2.17
N THR A 79 -0.27 9.18 -2.66
CA THR A 79 -1.35 8.58 -3.44
C THR A 79 -1.91 9.57 -4.47
N VAL A 80 -2.48 9.01 -5.55
CA VAL A 80 -3.32 9.75 -6.50
C VAL A 80 -4.78 9.27 -6.43
N ASP A 81 -5.10 8.38 -5.48
CA ASP A 81 -6.44 7.82 -5.32
C ASP A 81 -7.28 8.72 -4.43
N SER A 82 -8.35 9.30 -5.01
CA SER A 82 -9.23 10.20 -4.30
C SER A 82 -10.00 9.53 -3.16
N ASN A 83 -10.15 8.22 -3.17
CA ASN A 83 -10.83 7.51 -2.09
C ASN A 83 -9.96 7.37 -0.85
N ILE A 84 -8.65 7.27 -1.02
CA ILE A 84 -7.73 7.18 0.12
C ILE A 84 -7.72 8.49 0.91
N VAL A 85 -7.75 9.64 0.23
CA VAL A 85 -7.73 10.95 0.92
C VAL A 85 -9.00 11.22 1.72
N LYS A 86 -10.06 10.43 1.53
CA LYS A 86 -11.29 10.56 2.32
C LYS A 86 -11.18 9.93 3.71
N TYR A 87 -10.14 9.13 3.96
CA TYR A 87 -9.91 8.53 5.27
C TYR A 87 -9.12 9.49 6.17
N ASP A 88 -9.21 9.24 7.47
CA ASP A 88 -8.43 9.99 8.47
C ASP A 88 -6.99 9.47 8.48
N VAL A 89 -6.24 9.89 7.50
CA VAL A 89 -4.85 9.49 7.29
C VAL A 89 -4.11 10.62 6.59
N LYS A 90 -2.84 10.81 6.95
CA LYS A 90 -2.01 11.83 6.29
C LYS A 90 -1.70 11.38 4.87
N THR A 91 -1.91 12.27 3.90
CA THR A 91 -1.65 11.97 2.50
C THR A 91 -0.86 13.09 1.83
N ILE A 92 -0.08 12.71 0.82
CA ILE A 92 0.48 13.63 -0.15
C ILE A 92 -0.21 13.31 -1.47
N TRP A 93 -1.00 14.27 -1.96
CA TRP A 93 -1.70 14.14 -3.23
C TRP A 93 -0.81 14.63 -4.36
N ASP A 94 -0.57 13.78 -5.34
CA ASP A 94 0.21 14.17 -6.51
C ASP A 94 -0.69 14.88 -7.51
N SER A 95 -0.88 16.17 -7.29
CA SER A 95 -1.73 17.01 -8.13
C SER A 95 -1.18 17.22 -9.54
N GLU A 96 0.11 17.03 -9.74
CA GLU A 96 0.71 17.19 -11.07
C GLU A 96 0.20 16.14 -12.05
N GLN A 97 -0.20 14.98 -11.56
CA GLN A 97 -0.75 13.93 -12.41
C GLN A 97 -2.20 14.19 -12.80
N THR A 98 -2.86 15.15 -12.17
CA THR A 98 -4.25 15.46 -12.43
C THR A 98 -4.44 16.69 -13.36
N GLN A 99 -3.35 17.30 -13.73
CA GLN A 99 -3.38 18.49 -14.58
C GLN A 99 -3.38 18.19 -16.06
#